data_c500d37929582a2ab139055315ec9d77
#
_entry.id   c500d37929582a2ab139055315ec9d77
#
_cell.length_a   1.000
_cell.length_b   1.000
_cell.length_c   1.000
_cell.angle_alpha   90.00
_cell.angle_beta   90.00
_cell.angle_gamma   90.00
#
_symmetry.space_group_name_H-M   'P 1'
#
loop_
_entity.id
_entity.type
_entity.pdbx_description
1 polymer ?
#
loop_
_entity_poly.entity_id
_entity_poly.type
_entity_poly.pdbx_seq_one_letter_code
_entity_poly.pdbx_strand_id
1 'polypeptide(L)'
;MRFLLLAAACLAGAAQAQIQSDWERANEDRLRQSGEKLVPPPPLNRSRLVELKQTMASSSDFRYYVDWGSVSAGEDRIVRYVLVARSPAGVESVTFEGLTCKGEYRVYAVGRPEGGWGGQPSEWRQIPRNPNAAQPMLAKEYFCPGRAVVRTSAEAQQAIRAGGHTGTHRENRPVGEQY
;
A
#
# COMPACT_ATOMS: atom_id res chain seq x y z
N MET A 1 11.90 -26.93 -31.01
CA MET A 1 11.15 -26.86 -29.75
C MET A 1 11.42 -25.58 -28.93
N ARG A 2 12.10 -24.55 -29.43
CA ARG A 2 12.41 -23.30 -28.69
C ARG A 2 11.48 -22.11 -29.00
N PHE A 3 10.64 -22.19 -30.04
CA PHE A 3 9.76 -21.09 -30.45
C PHE A 3 8.38 -21.06 -29.79
N LEU A 4 7.94 -22.13 -29.15
CA LEU A 4 6.61 -22.22 -28.51
C LEU A 4 6.56 -21.57 -27.10
N LEU A 5 7.69 -21.41 -26.43
CA LEU A 5 7.76 -20.81 -25.08
C LEU A 5 7.70 -19.26 -25.08
N LEU A 6 8.08 -18.60 -26.20
CA LEU A 6 8.02 -17.14 -26.32
C LEU A 6 6.60 -16.61 -26.56
N ALA A 7 5.73 -17.39 -27.19
CA ALA A 7 4.34 -16.98 -27.45
C ALA A 7 3.46 -16.98 -26.17
N ALA A 8 3.73 -17.87 -25.22
CA ALA A 8 2.97 -17.93 -23.97
C ALA A 8 3.23 -16.75 -23.02
N ALA A 9 4.46 -16.21 -23.01
CA ALA A 9 4.81 -15.06 -22.17
C ALA A 9 4.15 -13.76 -22.65
N CYS A 10 3.95 -13.59 -23.95
CA CYS A 10 3.29 -12.40 -24.50
C CYS A 10 1.77 -12.37 -24.23
N LEU A 11 1.12 -13.53 -24.15
CA LEU A 11 -0.33 -13.60 -23.89
C LEU A 11 -0.68 -13.26 -22.44
N ALA A 12 0.16 -13.63 -21.48
CA ALA A 12 -0.06 -13.30 -20.07
C ALA A 12 0.08 -11.79 -19.80
N GLY A 13 1.00 -11.10 -20.48
CA GLY A 13 1.16 -9.65 -20.36
C GLY A 13 -0.02 -8.85 -20.92
N ALA A 14 -0.61 -9.30 -22.01
CA ALA A 14 -1.76 -8.65 -22.62
C ALA A 14 -3.04 -8.76 -21.77
N ALA A 15 -3.26 -9.89 -21.11
CA ALA A 15 -4.41 -10.08 -20.23
C ALA A 15 -4.34 -9.18 -18.98
N GLN A 16 -3.17 -8.99 -18.40
CA GLN A 16 -2.99 -8.10 -17.24
C GLN A 16 -3.17 -6.63 -17.61
N ALA A 17 -2.70 -6.21 -18.77
CA ALA A 17 -2.90 -4.85 -19.28
C ALA A 17 -4.39 -4.56 -19.53
N GLN A 18 -5.16 -5.53 -20.03
CA GLN A 18 -6.60 -5.40 -20.25
C GLN A 18 -7.38 -5.24 -18.94
N ILE A 19 -7.06 -6.05 -17.92
CA ILE A 19 -7.73 -5.99 -16.60
C ILE A 19 -7.47 -4.63 -15.94
N GLN A 20 -6.26 -4.09 -16.06
CA GLN A 20 -5.91 -2.78 -15.52
C GLN A 20 -6.67 -1.65 -16.22
N SER A 21 -6.77 -1.68 -17.55
CA SER A 21 -7.52 -0.69 -18.33
C SER A 21 -9.03 -0.73 -18.05
N ASP A 22 -9.58 -1.89 -17.76
CA ASP A 22 -11.00 -2.04 -17.40
C ASP A 22 -11.30 -1.45 -16.02
N TRP A 23 -10.41 -1.66 -15.05
CA TRP A 23 -10.54 -1.02 -13.74
C TRP A 23 -10.44 0.50 -13.85
N GLU A 24 -9.49 1.02 -14.61
CA GLU A 24 -9.32 2.46 -14.85
C GLU A 24 -10.59 3.09 -15.42
N ARG A 25 -11.11 2.53 -16.53
CA ARG A 25 -12.33 3.01 -17.17
C ARG A 25 -13.54 2.98 -16.25
N ALA A 26 -13.69 1.92 -15.46
CA ALA A 26 -14.81 1.76 -14.53
C ALA A 26 -14.78 2.75 -13.36
N ASN A 27 -13.62 3.30 -13.02
CA ASN A 27 -13.45 4.13 -11.83
C ASN A 27 -13.01 5.57 -12.12
N GLU A 28 -12.71 5.93 -13.38
CA GLU A 28 -12.21 7.24 -13.76
C GLU A 28 -13.14 8.38 -13.33
N ASP A 29 -14.42 8.28 -13.66
CA ASP A 29 -15.38 9.33 -13.33
C ASP A 29 -15.57 9.52 -11.82
N ARG A 30 -15.56 8.42 -11.08
CA ARG A 30 -15.70 8.44 -9.62
C ARG A 30 -14.51 9.13 -8.95
N LEU A 31 -13.28 8.82 -9.37
CA LEU A 31 -12.07 9.43 -8.82
C LEU A 31 -11.95 10.89 -9.24
N ARG A 32 -12.34 11.23 -10.47
CA ARG A 32 -12.38 12.62 -10.93
C ARG A 32 -13.36 13.47 -10.11
N GLN A 33 -14.53 12.94 -9.77
CA GLN A 33 -15.53 13.62 -8.93
C GLN A 33 -15.01 13.84 -7.50
N SER A 34 -14.17 12.95 -6.97
CA SER A 34 -13.56 13.11 -5.64
C SER A 34 -12.37 14.09 -5.62
N GLY A 35 -11.94 14.61 -6.77
CA GLY A 35 -10.75 15.46 -6.89
C GLY A 35 -9.42 14.72 -6.70
N GLU A 36 -9.45 13.39 -6.72
CA GLU A 36 -8.27 12.56 -6.56
C GLU A 36 -7.62 12.26 -7.92
N LYS A 37 -6.29 12.17 -7.90
CA LYS A 37 -5.56 11.70 -9.08
C LYS A 37 -5.86 10.23 -9.32
N LEU A 38 -6.28 9.90 -10.54
CA LEU A 38 -6.39 8.52 -10.99
C LEU A 38 -5.00 7.89 -10.99
N VAL A 39 -4.81 6.89 -10.12
CA VAL A 39 -3.60 6.07 -10.07
C VAL A 39 -4.06 4.62 -10.16
N PRO A 40 -3.80 3.93 -11.27
CA PRO A 40 -4.20 2.55 -11.43
C PRO A 40 -3.45 1.65 -10.44
N PRO A 41 -4.11 0.61 -9.90
CA PRO A 41 -3.45 -0.35 -9.04
C PRO A 41 -2.31 -1.04 -9.79
N PRO A 42 -1.06 -0.98 -9.29
CA PRO A 42 0.05 -1.68 -9.91
C PRO A 42 -0.09 -3.20 -9.72
N PRO A 43 0.48 -4.03 -10.61
CA PRO A 43 0.53 -5.46 -10.39
C PRO A 43 1.34 -5.78 -9.13
N LEU A 44 0.83 -6.70 -8.29
CA LEU A 44 1.54 -7.17 -7.10
C LEU A 44 2.84 -7.86 -7.50
N ASN A 45 3.95 -7.43 -6.92
CA ASN A 45 5.22 -8.11 -7.03
C ASN A 45 5.64 -8.73 -5.69
N ARG A 46 5.49 -10.04 -5.60
CA ARG A 46 5.75 -10.79 -4.35
C ARG A 46 7.22 -10.76 -3.90
N SER A 47 8.17 -10.55 -4.83
CA SER A 47 9.60 -10.45 -4.49
C SER A 47 9.94 -9.14 -3.77
N ARG A 48 9.03 -8.16 -3.78
CA ARG A 48 9.18 -6.86 -3.14
C ARG A 48 8.39 -6.71 -1.85
N LEU A 49 7.78 -7.79 -1.36
CA LEU A 49 7.04 -7.76 -0.11
C LEU A 49 7.98 -7.58 1.08
N VAL A 50 7.71 -6.57 1.88
CA VAL A 50 8.36 -6.30 3.16
C VAL A 50 7.33 -6.44 4.27
N GLU A 51 7.64 -7.25 5.29
CA GLU A 51 6.80 -7.40 6.47
C GLU A 51 6.84 -6.13 7.31
N LEU A 52 5.66 -5.63 7.71
CA LEU A 52 5.57 -4.51 8.63
C LEU A 52 5.94 -4.98 10.04
N LYS A 53 6.92 -4.31 10.65
CA LYS A 53 7.33 -4.60 12.01
C LYS A 53 6.23 -4.14 12.97
N GLN A 54 5.68 -5.08 13.71
CA GLN A 54 4.75 -4.78 14.80
C GLN A 54 5.57 -4.32 16.01
N THR A 55 5.34 -3.10 16.46
CA THR A 55 6.11 -2.48 17.56
C THR A 55 5.66 -2.93 18.95
N MET A 56 4.51 -3.60 19.04
CA MET A 56 3.99 -4.15 20.30
C MET A 56 3.70 -5.63 20.14
N ALA A 57 3.83 -6.39 21.24
CA ALA A 57 3.37 -7.78 21.28
C ALA A 57 1.87 -7.81 20.94
N SER A 58 1.60 -8.02 19.67
CA SER A 58 0.27 -7.99 19.12
C SER A 58 -0.39 -9.32 19.38
N SER A 59 -1.57 -9.31 19.98
CA SER A 59 -2.45 -10.46 20.02
C SER A 59 -3.07 -10.78 18.66
N SER A 60 -2.74 -10.00 17.63
CA SER A 60 -3.20 -10.23 16.27
C SER A 60 -2.23 -11.21 15.60
N ASP A 61 -2.75 -12.36 15.25
CA ASP A 61 -2.01 -13.37 14.48
C ASP A 61 -1.89 -13.01 12.99
N PHE A 62 -2.44 -11.85 12.57
CA PHE A 62 -2.29 -11.35 11.20
C PHE A 62 -0.91 -10.76 10.98
N ARG A 63 -0.30 -11.10 9.84
CA ARG A 63 0.93 -10.49 9.34
C ARG A 63 0.62 -9.60 8.14
N TYR A 64 1.24 -8.44 8.11
CA TYR A 64 1.03 -7.45 7.06
C TYR A 64 2.32 -7.23 6.27
N TYR A 65 2.18 -7.19 4.95
CA TYR A 65 3.29 -6.97 4.03
C TYR A 65 2.92 -5.84 3.06
N VAL A 66 3.89 -5.05 2.68
CA VAL A 66 3.74 -4.02 1.65
C VAL A 66 4.68 -4.33 0.50
N ASP A 67 4.17 -4.30 -0.73
CA ASP A 67 5.01 -4.25 -1.92
C ASP A 67 5.65 -2.86 -1.98
N TRP A 68 6.91 -2.74 -1.55
CA TRP A 68 7.59 -1.45 -1.46
C TRP A 68 7.65 -0.71 -2.81
N GLY A 69 7.73 -1.45 -3.93
CA GLY A 69 7.77 -0.85 -5.25
C GLY A 69 6.42 -0.32 -5.74
N SER A 70 5.32 -0.68 -5.07
CA SER A 70 3.99 -0.14 -5.34
C SER A 70 3.72 1.19 -4.64
N VAL A 71 4.59 1.57 -3.68
CA VAL A 71 4.35 2.75 -2.85
C VAL A 71 4.59 4.02 -3.65
N SER A 72 3.61 4.90 -3.64
CA SER A 72 3.67 6.22 -4.29
C SER A 72 3.11 7.30 -3.37
N ALA A 73 3.76 8.47 -3.36
CA ALA A 73 3.28 9.67 -2.69
C ALA A 73 2.87 10.67 -3.78
N GLY A 74 1.59 11.05 -3.79
CA GLY A 74 1.02 11.97 -4.76
C GLY A 74 1.05 13.43 -4.28
N GLU A 75 0.91 14.37 -5.22
CA GLU A 75 0.72 15.81 -4.94
C GLU A 75 -0.59 16.07 -4.16
N ASP A 76 -1.55 15.15 -4.29
CA ASP A 76 -2.80 15.11 -3.53
C ASP A 76 -2.61 14.73 -2.05
N ARG A 77 -1.36 14.52 -1.63
CA ARG A 77 -0.97 14.12 -0.26
C ARG A 77 -1.53 12.77 0.18
N ILE A 78 -1.79 11.90 -0.78
CA ILE A 78 -2.20 10.53 -0.54
C ILE A 78 -1.01 9.62 -0.82
N VAL A 79 -0.66 8.78 0.15
CA VAL A 79 0.30 7.69 -0.05
C VAL A 79 -0.49 6.45 -0.43
N ARG A 80 -0.21 5.92 -1.63
CA ARG A 80 -0.86 4.70 -2.15
C ARG A 80 0.10 3.54 -2.11
N TYR A 81 -0.42 2.33 -1.80
CA TYR A 81 0.40 1.14 -1.62
C TYR A 81 -0.41 -0.14 -1.82
N VAL A 82 0.25 -1.22 -2.20
CA VAL A 82 -0.32 -2.57 -2.17
C VAL A 82 -0.01 -3.21 -0.83
N LEU A 83 -1.07 -3.60 -0.12
CA LEU A 83 -1.03 -4.31 1.16
C LEU A 83 -1.42 -5.77 0.96
N VAL A 84 -0.65 -6.67 1.56
CA VAL A 84 -1.01 -8.08 1.72
C VAL A 84 -1.20 -8.37 3.20
N ALA A 85 -2.40 -8.77 3.59
CA ALA A 85 -2.70 -9.25 4.93
C ALA A 85 -2.77 -10.78 4.90
N ARG A 86 -1.99 -11.44 5.75
CA ARG A 86 -1.96 -12.89 5.87
C ARG A 86 -2.51 -13.30 7.23
N SER A 87 -3.54 -14.13 7.22
CA SER A 87 -4.11 -14.73 8.43
C SER A 87 -3.22 -15.84 9.00
N PRO A 88 -3.43 -16.29 10.25
CA PRO A 88 -2.75 -17.45 10.82
C PRO A 88 -2.92 -18.71 10.02
N ALA A 89 -4.07 -18.87 9.38
CA ALA A 89 -4.38 -20.01 8.48
C ALA A 89 -3.71 -19.90 7.10
N GLY A 90 -2.89 -18.86 6.86
CA GLY A 90 -2.20 -18.63 5.59
C GLY A 90 -3.06 -18.02 4.49
N VAL A 91 -4.31 -17.66 4.77
CA VAL A 91 -5.18 -16.98 3.79
C VAL A 91 -4.71 -15.55 3.60
N GLU A 92 -4.52 -15.15 2.34
CA GLU A 92 -4.10 -13.81 1.97
C GLU A 92 -5.26 -12.96 1.44
N SER A 93 -5.28 -11.72 1.86
CA SER A 93 -6.07 -10.65 1.26
C SER A 93 -5.12 -9.60 0.70
N VAL A 94 -5.33 -9.22 -0.56
CA VAL A 94 -4.51 -8.22 -1.25
C VAL A 94 -5.38 -6.99 -1.52
N THR A 95 -4.91 -5.81 -1.12
CA THR A 95 -5.62 -4.56 -1.35
C THR A 95 -4.67 -3.49 -1.92
N PHE A 96 -5.21 -2.62 -2.77
CA PHE A 96 -4.56 -1.37 -3.13
C PHE A 96 -5.25 -0.25 -2.36
N GLU A 97 -4.50 0.41 -1.51
CA GLU A 97 -5.02 1.37 -0.54
C GLU A 97 -4.38 2.75 -0.70
N GLY A 98 -5.07 3.77 -0.20
CA GLY A 98 -4.53 5.09 -0.01
C GLY A 98 -4.71 5.55 1.43
N LEU A 99 -3.72 6.30 1.95
CA LEU A 99 -3.67 6.80 3.30
C LEU A 99 -3.31 8.30 3.29
N THR A 100 -3.98 9.06 4.14
CA THR A 100 -3.66 10.48 4.39
C THR A 100 -3.14 10.68 5.81
N CYS A 101 -2.27 11.68 6.01
CA CYS A 101 -1.81 12.05 7.35
C CYS A 101 -2.85 12.85 8.16
N LYS A 102 -4.07 13.00 7.62
CA LYS A 102 -5.25 13.47 8.37
C LYS A 102 -5.93 12.36 9.17
N GLY A 103 -5.40 11.13 9.10
CA GLY A 103 -5.93 9.98 9.84
C GLY A 103 -7.00 9.21 9.08
N GLU A 104 -6.99 9.25 7.76
CA GLU A 104 -7.98 8.57 6.91
C GLU A 104 -7.30 7.62 5.94
N TYR A 105 -8.01 6.57 5.55
CA TYR A 105 -7.62 5.63 4.51
C TYR A 105 -8.81 5.19 3.68
N ARG A 106 -8.54 4.68 2.47
CA ARG A 106 -9.53 4.01 1.63
C ARG A 106 -8.91 2.85 0.87
N VAL A 107 -9.74 1.89 0.50
CA VAL A 107 -9.37 0.81 -0.41
C VAL A 107 -9.80 1.21 -1.82
N TYR A 108 -8.86 1.27 -2.75
CA TYR A 108 -9.13 1.57 -4.16
C TYR A 108 -9.53 0.31 -4.93
N ALA A 109 -8.86 -0.81 -4.66
CA ALA A 109 -9.10 -2.07 -5.34
C ALA A 109 -8.74 -3.27 -4.46
N VAL A 110 -9.32 -4.43 -4.79
CA VAL A 110 -9.05 -5.71 -4.14
C VAL A 110 -8.44 -6.65 -5.17
N GLY A 111 -7.36 -7.32 -4.80
CA GLY A 111 -6.71 -8.33 -5.63
C GLY A 111 -7.61 -9.55 -5.81
N ARG A 112 -7.64 -10.11 -7.02
CA ARG A 112 -8.40 -11.32 -7.35
C ARG A 112 -7.52 -12.56 -7.23
N PRO A 113 -8.06 -13.72 -6.86
CA PRO A 113 -7.30 -14.96 -6.74
C PRO A 113 -6.61 -15.36 -8.05
N GLU A 114 -7.26 -15.13 -9.19
CA GLU A 114 -6.75 -15.39 -10.54
C GLU A 114 -5.74 -14.33 -11.03
N GLY A 115 -5.49 -13.31 -10.22
CA GLY A 115 -4.65 -12.15 -10.57
C GLY A 115 -5.45 -10.95 -11.05
N GLY A 116 -4.79 -9.78 -11.05
CA GLY A 116 -5.41 -8.51 -11.40
C GLY A 116 -6.23 -7.91 -10.25
N TRP A 117 -6.99 -6.88 -10.58
CA TRP A 117 -7.70 -6.06 -9.61
C TRP A 117 -9.20 -6.02 -9.88
N GLY A 118 -9.97 -5.89 -8.81
CA GLY A 118 -11.43 -5.73 -8.86
C GLY A 118 -11.92 -4.74 -7.82
N GLY A 119 -13.23 -4.57 -7.78
CA GLY A 119 -13.88 -3.67 -6.84
C GLY A 119 -13.90 -2.21 -7.28
N GLN A 120 -14.55 -1.41 -6.47
CA GLN A 120 -14.64 0.04 -6.62
C GLN A 120 -13.98 0.70 -5.42
N PRO A 121 -13.46 1.95 -5.55
CA PRO A 121 -12.94 2.71 -4.42
C PRO A 121 -13.98 2.82 -3.31
N SER A 122 -13.58 2.47 -2.08
CA SER A 122 -14.43 2.65 -0.90
C SER A 122 -14.57 4.14 -0.58
N GLU A 123 -15.51 4.48 0.30
CA GLU A 123 -15.46 5.78 0.96
C GLU A 123 -14.21 5.90 1.85
N TRP A 124 -13.79 7.14 2.10
CA TRP A 124 -12.75 7.43 3.07
C TRP A 124 -13.22 7.04 4.47
N ARG A 125 -12.36 6.36 5.21
CA ARG A 125 -12.65 5.91 6.59
C ARG A 125 -11.55 6.39 7.51
N GLN A 126 -11.92 6.66 8.76
CA GLN A 126 -10.93 6.94 9.80
C GLN A 126 -10.03 5.72 10.01
N ILE A 127 -8.73 5.97 10.15
CA ILE A 127 -7.77 4.92 10.52
C ILE A 127 -8.20 4.30 11.85
N PRO A 128 -8.30 2.96 11.92
CA PRO A 128 -8.74 2.29 13.14
C PRO A 128 -7.79 2.58 14.29
N ARG A 129 -8.35 2.70 15.50
CA ARG A 129 -7.55 2.91 16.72
C ARG A 129 -6.81 1.64 17.17
N ASN A 130 -7.12 0.49 16.56
CA ASN A 130 -6.41 -0.76 16.84
C ASN A 130 -4.96 -0.68 16.36
N PRO A 131 -3.96 -0.65 17.27
CA PRO A 131 -2.55 -0.51 16.88
C PRO A 131 -2.03 -1.72 16.09
N ASN A 132 -2.76 -2.83 16.11
CA ASN A 132 -2.40 -4.06 15.39
C ASN A 132 -2.92 -4.10 13.95
N ALA A 133 -3.68 -3.09 13.51
CA ALA A 133 -4.05 -2.96 12.11
C ALA A 133 -2.90 -2.34 11.30
N ALA A 134 -2.85 -2.64 9.99
CA ALA A 134 -1.77 -2.15 9.13
C ALA A 134 -1.78 -0.61 9.00
N GLN A 135 -2.95 0.01 8.87
CA GLN A 135 -3.08 1.43 8.58
C GLN A 135 -2.53 2.33 9.70
N PRO A 136 -2.79 2.10 11.02
CA PRO A 136 -2.16 2.87 12.09
C PRO A 136 -0.63 2.73 12.10
N MET A 137 -0.10 1.53 11.87
CA MET A 137 1.34 1.31 11.76
C MET A 137 1.94 2.10 10.60
N LEU A 138 1.33 1.99 9.41
CA LEU A 138 1.80 2.68 8.20
C LEU A 138 1.77 4.20 8.38
N ALA A 139 0.70 4.74 8.97
CA ALA A 139 0.61 6.16 9.26
C ALA A 139 1.70 6.61 10.22
N LYS A 140 1.82 5.93 11.37
CA LYS A 140 2.68 6.38 12.45
C LYS A 140 4.16 6.14 12.19
N GLU A 141 4.50 4.94 11.69
CA GLU A 141 5.91 4.52 11.63
C GLU A 141 6.56 4.74 10.26
N TYR A 142 5.75 4.92 9.18
CA TYR A 142 6.30 4.92 7.82
C TYR A 142 5.98 6.18 7.03
N PHE A 143 4.72 6.64 6.99
CA PHE A 143 4.28 7.61 5.99
C PHE A 143 4.00 9.02 6.51
N CYS A 144 3.81 9.19 7.84
CA CYS A 144 3.45 10.46 8.42
C CYS A 144 4.43 10.92 9.53
N PRO A 145 5.74 11.04 9.23
CA PRO A 145 6.71 11.53 10.22
C PRO A 145 6.32 12.97 10.66
N GLY A 146 6.23 13.19 11.98
CA GLY A 146 5.84 14.50 12.52
C GLY A 146 4.45 14.97 12.04
N ARG A 147 3.53 14.03 11.76
CA ARG A 147 2.18 14.27 11.21
C ARG A 147 2.14 14.90 9.81
N ALA A 148 3.27 14.95 9.13
CA ALA A 148 3.37 15.41 7.75
C ALA A 148 3.49 14.20 6.82
N VAL A 149 2.91 14.27 5.63
CA VAL A 149 3.08 13.22 4.62
C VAL A 149 4.52 13.23 4.11
N VAL A 150 5.08 12.04 3.88
CA VAL A 150 6.35 11.88 3.15
C VAL A 150 6.29 12.63 1.81
N ARG A 151 7.39 13.26 1.43
CA ARG A 151 7.43 14.22 0.30
C ARG A 151 7.48 13.55 -1.05
N THR A 152 8.10 12.36 -1.13
CA THR A 152 8.33 11.66 -2.39
C THR A 152 8.03 10.19 -2.28
N SER A 153 7.73 9.56 -3.41
CA SER A 153 7.59 8.10 -3.48
C SER A 153 8.87 7.38 -3.06
N ALA A 154 10.04 7.92 -3.41
CA ALA A 154 11.33 7.35 -3.02
C ALA A 154 11.53 7.34 -1.50
N GLU A 155 11.14 8.42 -0.81
CA GLU A 155 11.17 8.52 0.66
C GLU A 155 10.24 7.48 1.29
N ALA A 156 9.00 7.37 0.80
CA ALA A 156 8.03 6.39 1.27
C ALA A 156 8.51 4.94 1.05
N GLN A 157 9.05 4.63 -0.11
CA GLN A 157 9.62 3.32 -0.44
C GLN A 157 10.81 2.98 0.46
N GLN A 158 11.68 3.97 0.71
CA GLN A 158 12.83 3.79 1.61
C GLN A 158 12.37 3.53 3.04
N ALA A 159 11.33 4.21 3.53
CA ALA A 159 10.75 3.97 4.85
C ALA A 159 10.28 2.51 4.99
N ILE A 160 9.56 1.97 3.99
CA ILE A 160 9.13 0.55 4.00
C ILE A 160 10.35 -0.39 4.04
N ARG A 161 11.35 -0.18 3.19
CA ARG A 161 12.55 -1.04 3.11
C ARG A 161 13.39 -1.00 4.38
N ALA A 162 13.44 0.14 5.06
CA ALA A 162 14.17 0.34 6.31
C ALA A 162 13.43 -0.18 7.55
N GLY A 163 12.13 -0.52 7.41
CA GLY A 163 11.28 -0.95 8.52
C GLY A 163 10.84 0.21 9.41
N GLY A 164 10.74 1.42 8.87
CA GLY A 164 10.29 2.65 9.51
C GLY A 164 10.93 3.90 8.92
N HIS A 165 10.28 5.03 9.09
CA HIS A 165 10.81 6.33 8.67
C HIS A 165 11.75 6.90 9.74
N THR A 166 12.92 7.38 9.35
CA THR A 166 13.94 7.91 10.29
C THR A 166 13.44 9.13 11.10
N GLY A 167 12.48 9.88 10.57
CA GLY A 167 11.86 11.02 11.25
C GLY A 167 10.95 10.63 12.41
N THR A 168 10.36 9.41 12.41
CA THR A 168 9.47 8.95 13.47
C THR A 168 10.22 8.61 14.76
N HIS A 169 11.47 8.19 14.65
CA HIS A 169 12.32 7.85 15.80
C HIS A 169 12.84 9.08 16.58
N ARG A 170 12.78 10.28 15.97
CA ARG A 170 13.20 11.51 16.63
C ARG A 170 12.20 12.02 17.68
N GLU A 171 10.91 11.74 17.50
CA GLU A 171 9.87 12.16 18.47
C GLU A 171 9.89 11.35 19.76
N ASN A 172 10.44 10.14 19.75
CA ASN A 172 10.55 9.27 20.94
C ASN A 172 11.87 9.39 21.68
N ARG A 173 12.76 10.33 21.30
CA ARG A 173 14.00 10.57 22.07
C ARG A 173 13.66 11.39 23.31
N PRO A 174 13.99 10.93 24.53
CA PRO A 174 13.78 11.73 25.74
C PRO A 174 14.43 13.09 25.59
N VAL A 175 13.71 14.14 25.98
CA VAL A 175 14.26 15.51 26.06
C VAL A 175 15.32 15.49 27.16
N GLY A 176 16.60 15.29 26.80
CA GLY A 176 17.69 15.19 27.76
C GLY A 176 19.04 14.77 27.19
N GLU A 177 19.11 14.23 25.98
CA GLU A 177 20.39 13.89 25.33
C GLU A 177 20.71 14.88 24.20
N GLN A 178 20.88 16.14 24.55
CA GLN A 178 21.58 17.13 23.72
C GLN A 178 22.82 17.53 24.48
N TYR A 179 23.91 16.81 24.25
CA TYR A 179 25.27 17.29 24.48
C TYR A 179 26.16 16.80 23.35
#